data_0fd9ecfd5ecd6db293ee1e509657b7c8
#
_entry.id   0fd9ecfd5ecd6db293ee1e509657b7c8
#
_cell.length_a   1.000
_cell.length_b   1.000
_cell.length_c   1.000
_cell.angle_alpha   90.00
_cell.angle_beta   90.00
_cell.angle_gamma   90.00
#
_symmetry.space_group_name_H-M   'P 1'
#
loop_
_entity.id
_entity.type
_entity.pdbx_description
1 polymer ?
#
loop_
_entity_poly.entity_id
_entity_poly.type
_entity_poly.pdbx_seq_one_letter_code
_entity_poly.pdbx_strand_id
1 'polypeptide(L)'
;LFTWFAEQRLHCIVFIAYVTVTVTVSCFHEPWFDEAQAWLIARDCSWKELLTVRTHYEGHPPLWWMLLAIPAKLGMPYEIGLKSLNLMCAALMIWLLEFKTKLPELLKVILPFSYFLCYQYGVTSRPYALMIAAMLLIAINWNNRNTKPWPVILSMMLLCATSSYGLAIAGMLALNWTIQFLCGERSLIKKQAAFRGTCSATGIRHHTAPQRTPRTRHIPR
;
A
#
# COMPACT_ATOMS: atom_id res chain seq x y z
N LEU A 1 -9.31 7.66 23.42
CA LEU A 1 -9.20 6.21 23.14
C LEU A 1 -10.57 5.51 23.26
N PHE A 2 -11.29 5.72 24.37
CA PHE A 2 -12.61 5.10 24.62
C PHE A 2 -13.69 5.49 23.60
N THR A 3 -13.75 6.75 23.19
CA THR A 3 -14.70 7.24 22.18
C THR A 3 -14.44 6.62 20.81
N TRP A 4 -13.18 6.47 20.41
CA TRP A 4 -12.80 5.82 19.16
C TRP A 4 -13.23 4.35 19.11
N PHE A 5 -13.04 3.61 20.21
CA PHE A 5 -13.51 2.22 20.31
C PHE A 5 -15.03 2.11 20.27
N ALA A 6 -15.76 3.09 20.81
CA ALA A 6 -17.22 3.09 20.76
C ALA A 6 -17.75 3.26 19.33
N GLU A 7 -17.12 4.12 18.53
CA GLU A 7 -17.47 4.36 17.13
C GLU A 7 -17.05 3.21 16.21
N GLN A 8 -15.97 2.49 16.57
CA GLN A 8 -15.39 1.42 15.75
C GLN A 8 -15.71 0.00 16.26
N ARG A 9 -16.72 -0.15 17.13
CA ARG A 9 -17.04 -1.46 17.77
C ARG A 9 -17.20 -2.61 16.78
N LEU A 10 -17.93 -2.39 15.69
CA LEU A 10 -18.16 -3.42 14.67
C LEU A 10 -16.83 -3.86 14.03
N HIS A 11 -15.99 -2.93 13.63
CA HIS A 11 -14.69 -3.22 13.02
C HIS A 11 -13.74 -3.95 13.98
N CYS A 12 -13.76 -3.59 15.27
CA CYS A 12 -12.99 -4.30 16.29
C CYS A 12 -13.49 -5.74 16.46
N ILE A 13 -14.80 -5.96 16.46
CA ILE A 13 -15.38 -7.30 16.55
C ILE A 13 -14.99 -8.13 15.33
N VAL A 14 -15.15 -7.59 14.12
CA VAL A 14 -14.76 -8.25 12.86
C VAL A 14 -13.27 -8.60 12.86
N PHE A 15 -12.41 -7.67 13.25
CA PHE A 15 -10.97 -7.89 13.33
C PHE A 15 -10.61 -9.00 14.34
N ILE A 16 -11.17 -8.95 15.55
CA ILE A 16 -10.93 -9.97 16.59
C ILE A 16 -11.46 -11.33 16.13
N ALA A 17 -12.66 -11.38 15.56
CA ALA A 17 -13.25 -12.61 15.03
C ALA A 17 -12.36 -13.20 13.92
N TYR A 18 -11.88 -12.38 12.99
CA TYR A 18 -10.97 -12.80 11.93
C TYR A 18 -9.66 -13.40 12.49
N VAL A 19 -9.00 -12.68 13.41
CA VAL A 19 -7.75 -13.16 14.03
C VAL A 19 -8.01 -14.47 14.77
N THR A 20 -9.11 -14.58 15.52
CA THR A 20 -9.47 -15.81 16.23
C THR A 20 -9.67 -16.98 15.27
N VAL A 21 -10.43 -16.79 14.21
CA VAL A 21 -10.69 -17.83 13.19
C VAL A 21 -9.38 -18.24 12.51
N THR A 22 -8.58 -17.31 12.04
CA THR A 22 -7.32 -17.61 11.31
C THR A 22 -6.30 -18.29 12.21
N VAL A 23 -6.16 -17.86 13.47
CA VAL A 23 -5.29 -18.53 14.45
C VAL A 23 -5.77 -19.96 14.71
N THR A 24 -7.08 -20.15 14.96
CA THR A 24 -7.64 -21.48 15.22
C THR A 24 -7.44 -22.40 14.02
N VAL A 25 -7.76 -21.95 12.81
CA VAL A 25 -7.59 -22.77 11.60
C VAL A 25 -6.11 -23.07 11.33
N SER A 26 -5.20 -22.10 11.58
CA SER A 26 -3.76 -22.30 11.43
C SER A 26 -3.20 -23.38 12.38
N CYS A 27 -3.80 -23.58 13.54
CA CYS A 27 -3.39 -24.67 14.45
C CYS A 27 -3.62 -26.07 13.85
N PHE A 28 -4.62 -26.23 12.97
CA PHE A 28 -4.97 -27.48 12.30
C PHE A 28 -4.44 -27.56 10.86
N HIS A 29 -3.89 -26.46 10.33
CA HIS A 29 -3.33 -26.42 8.98
C HIS A 29 -1.95 -27.09 8.96
N GLU A 30 -1.82 -28.11 8.12
CA GLU A 30 -0.51 -28.69 7.79
C GLU A 30 0.11 -27.87 6.63
N PRO A 31 1.32 -27.32 6.82
CA PRO A 31 1.94 -26.51 5.77
C PRO A 31 2.18 -27.32 4.49
N TRP A 32 1.82 -26.74 3.37
CA TRP A 32 2.03 -27.33 2.06
C TRP A 32 3.52 -27.37 1.70
N PHE A 33 3.85 -28.17 0.70
CA PHE A 33 5.23 -28.33 0.21
C PHE A 33 5.92 -26.97 -0.05
N ASP A 34 5.24 -26.04 -0.69
CA ASP A 34 5.77 -24.71 -1.01
C ASP A 34 6.06 -23.86 0.24
N GLU A 35 5.25 -24.02 1.29
CA GLU A 35 5.44 -23.32 2.56
C GLU A 35 6.66 -23.87 3.30
N ALA A 36 6.79 -25.21 3.33
CA ALA A 36 7.93 -25.92 3.90
C ALA A 36 9.22 -25.57 3.13
N GLN A 37 9.18 -25.58 1.80
CA GLN A 37 10.31 -25.22 0.97
C GLN A 37 10.77 -23.77 1.22
N ALA A 38 9.83 -22.82 1.31
CA ALA A 38 10.16 -21.43 1.59
C ALA A 38 10.88 -21.28 2.94
N TRP A 39 10.44 -22.01 3.97
CA TRP A 39 11.11 -22.02 5.27
C TRP A 39 12.51 -22.62 5.23
N LEU A 40 12.68 -23.76 4.56
CA LEU A 40 13.99 -24.42 4.45
C LEU A 40 15.00 -23.52 3.72
N ILE A 41 14.59 -22.89 2.62
CA ILE A 41 15.42 -21.91 1.91
C ILE A 41 15.79 -20.73 2.83
N ALA A 42 14.83 -20.19 3.56
CA ALA A 42 15.06 -19.08 4.49
C ALA A 42 16.01 -19.44 5.64
N ARG A 43 15.91 -20.66 6.15
CA ARG A 43 16.74 -21.18 7.25
C ARG A 43 18.18 -21.46 6.82
N ASP A 44 18.34 -22.17 5.70
CA ASP A 44 19.62 -22.80 5.33
C ASP A 44 20.50 -21.88 4.46
N CYS A 45 19.91 -20.95 3.69
CA CYS A 45 20.67 -20.04 2.86
C CYS A 45 21.18 -18.82 3.65
N SER A 46 22.34 -18.31 3.26
CA SER A 46 22.84 -17.03 3.75
C SER A 46 22.00 -15.85 3.23
N TRP A 47 22.07 -14.70 3.92
CA TRP A 47 21.39 -13.47 3.46
C TRP A 47 21.79 -13.08 2.02
N LYS A 48 23.06 -13.28 1.67
CA LYS A 48 23.55 -13.00 0.32
C LYS A 48 22.93 -13.95 -0.71
N GLU A 49 22.86 -15.22 -0.44
CA GLU A 49 22.25 -16.22 -1.34
C GLU A 49 20.76 -15.99 -1.51
N LEU A 50 20.04 -15.58 -0.46
CA LEU A 50 18.63 -15.21 -0.55
C LEU A 50 18.42 -14.02 -1.50
N LEU A 51 19.33 -13.03 -1.50
CA LEU A 51 19.20 -11.85 -2.35
C LEU A 51 19.64 -12.08 -3.79
N THR A 52 20.65 -12.95 -4.03
CA THR A 52 21.34 -12.96 -5.32
C THR A 52 21.18 -14.24 -6.13
N VAL A 53 20.83 -15.37 -5.50
CA VAL A 53 20.87 -16.69 -6.16
C VAL A 53 19.55 -17.44 -6.04
N ARG A 54 19.14 -17.78 -4.82
CA ARG A 54 18.06 -18.75 -4.58
C ARG A 54 16.71 -18.30 -5.07
N THR A 55 16.36 -17.04 -4.87
CA THR A 55 15.05 -16.49 -5.26
C THR A 55 14.87 -16.38 -6.77
N HIS A 56 15.94 -16.36 -7.56
CA HIS A 56 15.85 -16.43 -9.02
C HIS A 56 15.21 -17.74 -9.50
N TYR A 57 15.50 -18.87 -8.85
CA TYR A 57 14.92 -20.17 -9.21
C TYR A 57 13.47 -20.30 -8.80
N GLU A 58 13.02 -19.52 -7.79
CA GLU A 58 11.62 -19.50 -7.34
C GLU A 58 10.74 -18.59 -8.19
N GLY A 59 11.32 -17.75 -9.04
CA GLY A 59 10.59 -16.81 -9.90
C GLY A 59 9.86 -15.69 -9.13
N HIS A 60 10.23 -15.46 -7.88
CA HIS A 60 9.64 -14.43 -7.02
C HIS A 60 10.71 -13.55 -6.37
N PRO A 61 10.38 -12.27 -6.05
CA PRO A 61 11.27 -11.38 -5.31
C PRO A 61 11.60 -11.91 -3.91
N PRO A 62 12.77 -11.55 -3.34
CA PRO A 62 13.32 -12.20 -2.14
C PRO A 62 12.64 -11.84 -0.81
N LEU A 63 11.76 -10.84 -0.77
CA LEU A 63 11.24 -10.27 0.47
C LEU A 63 10.63 -11.32 1.42
N TRP A 64 9.83 -12.25 0.88
CA TRP A 64 9.18 -13.26 1.71
C TRP A 64 10.19 -14.17 2.43
N TRP A 65 11.18 -14.67 1.71
CA TRP A 65 12.26 -15.50 2.30
C TRP A 65 13.11 -14.72 3.28
N MET A 66 13.38 -13.44 3.02
CA MET A 66 14.09 -12.58 3.96
C MET A 66 13.31 -12.37 5.26
N LEU A 67 12.00 -12.20 5.18
CA LEU A 67 11.15 -12.09 6.37
C LEU A 67 11.11 -13.41 7.14
N LEU A 68 10.97 -14.55 6.45
CA LEU A 68 11.02 -15.88 7.04
C LEU A 68 12.40 -16.21 7.66
N ALA A 69 13.49 -15.69 7.08
CA ALA A 69 14.84 -15.90 7.61
C ALA A 69 15.02 -15.29 9.00
N ILE A 70 14.25 -14.28 9.38
CA ILE A 70 14.33 -13.69 10.72
C ILE A 70 13.98 -14.72 11.79
N PRO A 71 12.75 -15.27 11.87
CA PRO A 71 12.43 -16.29 12.87
C PRO A 71 13.22 -17.59 12.69
N ALA A 72 13.50 -17.99 11.44
CA ALA A 72 14.24 -19.22 11.17
C ALA A 72 15.67 -19.18 11.71
N LYS A 73 16.41 -18.08 11.51
CA LYS A 73 17.79 -17.90 12.01
C LYS A 73 17.86 -17.58 13.50
N LEU A 74 16.75 -17.12 14.09
CA LEU A 74 16.61 -16.98 15.55
C LEU A 74 16.33 -18.33 16.25
N GLY A 75 16.24 -19.43 15.50
CA GLY A 75 16.00 -20.76 16.04
C GLY A 75 14.56 -21.06 16.44
N MET A 76 13.58 -20.28 15.92
CA MET A 76 12.18 -20.60 16.17
C MET A 76 11.79 -21.94 15.54
N PRO A 77 10.92 -22.73 16.21
CA PRO A 77 10.35 -23.94 15.60
C PRO A 77 9.66 -23.63 14.28
N TYR A 78 9.81 -24.53 13.31
CA TYR A 78 9.33 -24.38 11.94
C TYR A 78 7.89 -23.87 11.84
N GLU A 79 6.94 -24.60 12.43
CA GLU A 79 5.53 -24.24 12.30
C GLU A 79 5.20 -22.91 13.00
N ILE A 80 5.80 -22.66 14.16
CA ILE A 80 5.56 -21.43 14.92
C ILE A 80 6.10 -20.22 14.16
N GLY A 81 7.34 -20.31 13.67
CA GLY A 81 7.96 -19.20 12.95
C GLY A 81 7.26 -18.86 11.64
N LEU A 82 6.91 -19.91 10.86
CA LEU A 82 6.21 -19.77 9.60
C LEU A 82 4.79 -19.18 9.78
N LYS A 83 4.00 -19.83 10.64
CA LYS A 83 2.59 -19.45 10.86
C LYS A 83 2.46 -18.08 11.53
N SER A 84 3.30 -17.76 12.52
CA SER A 84 3.25 -16.47 13.21
C SER A 84 3.52 -15.28 12.27
N LEU A 85 4.52 -15.39 11.39
CA LEU A 85 4.81 -14.36 10.40
C LEU A 85 3.61 -14.14 9.47
N ASN A 86 3.01 -15.23 8.95
CA ASN A 86 1.84 -15.12 8.08
C ASN A 86 0.65 -14.48 8.79
N LEU A 87 0.37 -14.91 10.02
CA LEU A 87 -0.72 -14.36 10.84
C LEU A 87 -0.52 -12.86 11.12
N MET A 88 0.72 -12.40 11.33
CA MET A 88 1.03 -10.98 11.47
C MET A 88 0.72 -10.21 10.17
N CYS A 89 1.10 -10.75 9.01
CA CYS A 89 0.79 -10.14 7.72
C CYS A 89 -0.71 -10.12 7.45
N ALA A 90 -1.43 -11.20 7.79
CA ALA A 90 -2.87 -11.30 7.65
C ALA A 90 -3.61 -10.33 8.59
N ALA A 91 -3.17 -10.22 9.83
CA ALA A 91 -3.71 -9.24 10.78
C ALA A 91 -3.48 -7.80 10.28
N LEU A 92 -2.29 -7.48 9.75
CA LEU A 92 -2.02 -6.18 9.14
C LEU A 92 -2.95 -5.91 7.95
N MET A 93 -3.14 -6.88 7.07
CA MET A 93 -4.03 -6.80 5.90
C MET A 93 -5.45 -6.43 6.33
N ILE A 94 -6.03 -7.17 7.29
CA ILE A 94 -7.40 -6.91 7.75
C ILE A 94 -7.49 -5.64 8.59
N TRP A 95 -6.47 -5.30 9.39
CA TRP A 95 -6.43 -4.02 10.08
C TRP A 95 -6.49 -2.83 9.11
N LEU A 96 -5.73 -2.88 8.02
CA LEU A 96 -5.79 -1.85 6.97
C LEU A 96 -7.19 -1.79 6.33
N LEU A 97 -7.77 -2.95 6.01
CA LEU A 97 -9.09 -3.05 5.39
C LEU A 97 -10.17 -2.44 6.29
N GLU A 98 -10.20 -2.79 7.57
CA GLU A 98 -11.23 -2.37 8.51
C GLU A 98 -11.12 -0.88 8.89
N PHE A 99 -9.91 -0.44 9.25
CA PHE A 99 -9.72 0.85 9.91
C PHE A 99 -9.20 1.96 9.00
N LYS A 100 -8.68 1.63 7.81
CA LYS A 100 -8.05 2.63 6.94
C LYS A 100 -8.72 2.80 5.58
N THR A 101 -9.48 1.80 5.11
CA THR A 101 -10.19 1.92 3.84
C THR A 101 -11.52 2.67 3.98
N LYS A 102 -12.00 3.22 2.86
CA LYS A 102 -13.32 3.85 2.73
C LYS A 102 -14.32 2.93 2.03
N LEU A 103 -14.17 1.62 2.22
CA LEU A 103 -15.09 0.65 1.65
C LEU A 103 -16.46 0.72 2.36
N PRO A 104 -17.56 0.35 1.67
CA PRO A 104 -18.87 0.17 2.29
C PRO A 104 -18.80 -0.82 3.46
N GLU A 105 -19.55 -0.54 4.53
CA GLU A 105 -19.53 -1.34 5.77
C GLU A 105 -19.81 -2.82 5.52
N LEU A 106 -20.77 -3.13 4.64
CA LEU A 106 -21.10 -4.50 4.27
C LEU A 106 -19.88 -5.25 3.71
N LEU A 107 -19.08 -4.60 2.87
CA LEU A 107 -17.87 -5.21 2.30
C LEU A 107 -16.81 -5.43 3.36
N LYS A 108 -16.62 -4.50 4.29
CA LYS A 108 -15.68 -4.67 5.39
C LYS A 108 -16.04 -5.88 6.26
N VAL A 109 -17.32 -6.11 6.53
CA VAL A 109 -17.77 -7.27 7.33
C VAL A 109 -17.61 -8.59 6.59
N ILE A 110 -17.90 -8.64 5.28
CA ILE A 110 -17.94 -9.90 4.52
C ILE A 110 -16.57 -10.30 3.98
N LEU A 111 -15.78 -9.34 3.44
CA LEU A 111 -14.52 -9.64 2.77
C LEU A 111 -13.51 -10.38 3.65
N PRO A 112 -13.29 -10.05 4.94
CA PRO A 112 -12.37 -10.76 5.80
C PRO A 112 -12.61 -12.27 5.85
N PHE A 113 -13.88 -12.69 5.81
CA PHE A 113 -14.29 -14.09 5.91
C PHE A 113 -14.49 -14.78 4.55
N SER A 114 -14.13 -14.11 3.44
CA SER A 114 -14.06 -14.76 2.14
C SER A 114 -12.98 -15.84 2.13
N TYR A 115 -13.15 -16.88 1.30
CA TYR A 115 -12.18 -17.97 1.16
C TYR A 115 -10.75 -17.44 0.94
N PHE A 116 -10.58 -16.45 0.06
CA PHE A 116 -9.25 -15.93 -0.26
C PHE A 116 -8.61 -15.19 0.92
N LEU A 117 -9.32 -14.25 1.55
CA LEU A 117 -8.72 -13.45 2.62
C LEU A 117 -8.59 -14.24 3.92
N CYS A 118 -9.55 -15.13 4.22
CA CYS A 118 -9.53 -15.91 5.45
C CYS A 118 -8.57 -17.10 5.38
N TYR A 119 -8.74 -17.96 4.37
CA TYR A 119 -7.97 -19.21 4.27
C TYR A 119 -6.73 -19.06 3.41
N GLN A 120 -6.90 -18.71 2.13
CA GLN A 120 -5.81 -18.74 1.14
C GLN A 120 -4.68 -17.74 1.46
N TYR A 121 -5.00 -16.59 2.06
CA TYR A 121 -4.02 -15.58 2.42
C TYR A 121 -3.83 -15.45 3.93
N GLY A 122 -4.85 -15.79 4.72
CA GLY A 122 -4.81 -15.69 6.16
C GLY A 122 -4.15 -16.88 6.85
N VAL A 123 -4.37 -18.10 6.33
CA VAL A 123 -3.87 -19.35 6.92
C VAL A 123 -2.66 -19.90 6.18
N THR A 124 -2.74 -20.01 4.84
CA THR A 124 -1.62 -20.50 4.03
C THR A 124 -0.47 -19.49 4.03
N SER A 125 0.70 -19.92 4.50
CA SER A 125 1.86 -19.05 4.78
C SER A 125 2.62 -18.68 3.52
N ARG A 126 2.08 -17.72 2.77
CA ARG A 126 2.60 -17.22 1.50
C ARG A 126 2.65 -15.69 1.49
N PRO A 127 3.39 -15.04 0.57
CA PRO A 127 3.52 -13.58 0.53
C PRO A 127 2.22 -12.82 0.22
N TYR A 128 1.11 -13.52 -0.03
CA TYR A 128 -0.12 -12.92 -0.56
C TYR A 128 -0.83 -11.98 0.42
N ALA A 129 -0.83 -12.30 1.72
CA ALA A 129 -1.37 -11.37 2.72
C ALA A 129 -0.63 -10.03 2.71
N LEU A 130 0.71 -10.07 2.62
CA LEU A 130 1.55 -8.88 2.52
C LEU A 130 1.33 -8.14 1.19
N MET A 131 1.13 -8.87 0.09
CA MET A 131 0.80 -8.31 -1.22
C MET A 131 -0.52 -7.51 -1.16
N ILE A 132 -1.57 -8.09 -0.60
CA ILE A 132 -2.86 -7.39 -0.43
C ILE A 132 -2.72 -6.19 0.51
N ALA A 133 -1.96 -6.31 1.61
CA ALA A 133 -1.69 -5.18 2.48
C ALA A 133 -1.00 -4.02 1.73
N ALA A 134 -0.02 -4.31 0.87
CA ALA A 134 0.62 -3.30 0.02
C ALA A 134 -0.37 -2.66 -0.97
N MET A 135 -1.27 -3.44 -1.58
CA MET A 135 -2.33 -2.93 -2.46
C MET A 135 -3.30 -2.01 -1.70
N LEU A 136 -3.70 -2.37 -0.48
CA LEU A 136 -4.54 -1.54 0.37
C LEU A 136 -3.83 -0.22 0.73
N LEU A 137 -2.54 -0.25 1.05
CA LEU A 137 -1.75 0.96 1.31
C LEU A 137 -1.69 1.88 0.09
N ILE A 138 -1.55 1.33 -1.12
CA ILE A 138 -1.63 2.11 -2.36
C ILE A 138 -3.01 2.74 -2.49
N ALA A 139 -4.08 1.96 -2.33
CA ALA A 139 -5.46 2.44 -2.48
C ALA A 139 -5.80 3.55 -1.47
N ILE A 140 -5.39 3.41 -0.20
CA ILE A 140 -5.59 4.41 0.86
C ILE A 140 -4.93 5.75 0.50
N ASN A 141 -3.73 5.71 -0.08
CA ASN A 141 -2.93 6.90 -0.38
C ASN A 141 -3.11 7.42 -1.82
N TRP A 142 -3.84 6.71 -2.68
CA TRP A 142 -3.93 6.99 -4.10
C TRP A 142 -4.40 8.40 -4.45
N ASN A 143 -5.38 8.92 -3.73
CA ASN A 143 -5.94 10.25 -3.98
C ASN A 143 -4.92 11.39 -3.71
N ASN A 144 -3.97 11.14 -2.84
CA ASN A 144 -2.94 12.11 -2.46
C ASN A 144 -1.61 11.93 -3.22
N ARG A 145 -1.54 11.04 -4.21
CA ARG A 145 -0.30 10.64 -4.90
C ARG A 145 0.46 11.80 -5.56
N ASN A 146 -0.26 12.82 -6.05
CA ASN A 146 0.36 13.96 -6.72
C ASN A 146 0.87 15.03 -5.74
N THR A 147 0.35 15.07 -4.51
CA THR A 147 0.76 16.02 -3.47
C THR A 147 1.74 15.41 -2.46
N LYS A 148 1.56 14.12 -2.14
CA LYS A 148 2.40 13.35 -1.24
C LYS A 148 2.72 11.99 -1.89
N PRO A 149 3.69 11.92 -2.83
CA PRO A 149 3.93 10.72 -3.63
C PRO A 149 4.57 9.57 -2.82
N TRP A 150 5.37 9.88 -1.79
CA TRP A 150 6.18 8.90 -1.07
C TRP A 150 5.40 7.71 -0.48
N PRO A 151 4.23 7.87 0.16
CA PRO A 151 3.47 6.73 0.66
C PRO A 151 3.06 5.75 -0.45
N VAL A 152 2.68 6.27 -1.61
CA VAL A 152 2.31 5.44 -2.77
C VAL A 152 3.53 4.76 -3.37
N ILE A 153 4.65 5.48 -3.55
CA ILE A 153 5.90 4.93 -4.08
C ILE A 153 6.42 3.80 -3.18
N LEU A 154 6.51 4.03 -1.87
CA LEU A 154 6.96 3.01 -0.91
C LEU A 154 6.02 1.78 -0.90
N SER A 155 4.71 1.99 -0.99
CA SER A 155 3.75 0.89 -1.09
C SER A 155 3.88 0.11 -2.41
N MET A 156 4.17 0.80 -3.53
CA MET A 156 4.48 0.15 -4.81
C MET A 156 5.79 -0.64 -4.75
N MET A 157 6.84 -0.10 -4.12
CA MET A 157 8.09 -0.83 -3.91
C MET A 157 7.87 -2.09 -3.06
N LEU A 158 7.08 -1.98 -1.98
CA LEU A 158 6.68 -3.13 -1.18
C LEU A 158 5.92 -4.15 -2.03
N LEU A 159 4.95 -3.71 -2.83
CA LEU A 159 4.17 -4.58 -3.71
C LEU A 159 5.07 -5.32 -4.72
N CYS A 160 6.01 -4.61 -5.36
CA CYS A 160 7.01 -5.21 -6.26
C CYS A 160 7.86 -6.27 -5.57
N ALA A 161 8.17 -6.08 -4.29
CA ALA A 161 9.02 -6.99 -3.54
C ALA A 161 8.30 -8.25 -3.02
N THR A 162 6.95 -8.33 -3.11
CA THR A 162 6.19 -9.48 -2.58
C THR A 162 6.13 -10.66 -3.55
N SER A 163 5.83 -10.41 -4.83
CA SER A 163 5.63 -11.47 -5.83
C SER A 163 5.71 -10.93 -7.26
N SER A 164 5.85 -11.84 -8.23
CA SER A 164 5.78 -11.51 -9.67
C SER A 164 4.44 -10.86 -10.05
N TYR A 165 3.34 -11.31 -9.44
CA TYR A 165 2.03 -10.68 -9.63
C TYR A 165 2.01 -9.25 -9.08
N GLY A 166 2.62 -9.03 -7.91
CA GLY A 166 2.78 -7.71 -7.31
C GLY A 166 3.57 -6.76 -8.21
N LEU A 167 4.63 -7.26 -8.83
CA LEU A 167 5.43 -6.49 -9.81
C LEU A 167 4.59 -6.07 -11.02
N ALA A 168 3.81 -6.98 -11.59
CA ALA A 168 2.93 -6.68 -12.74
C ALA A 168 1.87 -5.63 -12.38
N ILE A 169 1.19 -5.80 -11.23
CA ILE A 169 0.18 -4.85 -10.75
C ILE A 169 0.79 -3.47 -10.49
N ALA A 170 1.95 -3.40 -9.81
CA ALA A 170 2.64 -2.13 -9.55
C ALA A 170 3.06 -1.44 -10.85
N GLY A 171 3.54 -2.19 -11.84
CA GLY A 171 3.88 -1.67 -13.17
C GLY A 171 2.67 -1.06 -13.88
N MET A 172 1.51 -1.73 -13.86
CA MET A 172 0.27 -1.21 -14.44
C MET A 172 -0.22 0.05 -13.71
N LEU A 173 -0.13 0.09 -12.38
CA LEU A 173 -0.50 1.27 -11.59
C LEU A 173 0.44 2.45 -11.85
N ALA A 174 1.75 2.19 -11.96
CA ALA A 174 2.74 3.22 -12.30
C ALA A 174 2.50 3.78 -13.70
N LEU A 175 2.23 2.92 -14.68
CA LEU A 175 1.88 3.32 -16.05
C LEU A 175 0.61 4.18 -16.06
N ASN A 176 -0.45 3.75 -15.38
CA ASN A 176 -1.69 4.52 -15.26
C ASN A 176 -1.45 5.89 -14.62
N TRP A 177 -0.66 5.96 -13.55
CA TRP A 177 -0.31 7.22 -12.91
C TRP A 177 0.46 8.15 -13.86
N THR A 178 1.46 7.62 -14.58
CA THR A 178 2.23 8.36 -15.58
C THR A 178 1.33 8.91 -16.69
N ILE A 179 0.43 8.10 -17.25
CA ILE A 179 -0.52 8.53 -18.29
C ILE A 179 -1.42 9.66 -17.76
N GLN A 180 -1.97 9.51 -16.57
CA GLN A 180 -2.82 10.54 -15.97
C GLN A 180 -2.06 11.86 -15.74
N PHE A 181 -0.82 11.77 -15.30
CA PHE A 181 0.04 12.93 -15.09
C PHE A 181 0.30 13.67 -16.42
N LEU A 182 0.74 12.97 -17.45
CA LEU A 182 1.02 13.54 -18.79
C LEU A 182 -0.26 14.09 -19.45
N CYS A 183 -1.38 13.41 -19.35
CA CYS A 183 -2.66 13.89 -19.89
C CYS A 183 -3.19 15.11 -19.11
N GLY A 184 -2.99 15.15 -17.79
CA GLY A 184 -3.35 16.27 -16.93
C GLY A 184 -2.55 17.53 -17.26
N GLU A 185 -1.25 17.43 -17.45
CA GLU A 185 -0.40 18.56 -17.88
C GLU A 185 -0.81 19.09 -19.25
N ARG A 186 -1.06 18.22 -20.23
CA ARG A 186 -1.53 18.62 -21.57
C ARG A 186 -2.86 19.38 -21.51
N SER A 187 -3.76 18.96 -20.64
CA SER A 187 -5.05 19.62 -20.42
C SER A 187 -4.88 21.03 -19.83
N LEU A 188 -3.97 21.22 -18.88
CA LEU A 188 -3.66 22.52 -18.28
C LEU A 188 -3.02 23.45 -19.29
N ILE A 189 -2.07 22.99 -20.09
CA ILE A 189 -1.41 23.76 -21.15
C ILE A 189 -2.44 24.22 -22.20
N LYS A 190 -3.34 23.34 -22.64
CA LYS A 190 -4.41 23.68 -23.57
C LYS A 190 -5.36 24.75 -23.00
N LYS A 191 -5.76 24.64 -21.71
CA LYS A 191 -6.59 25.64 -21.04
C LYS A 191 -5.92 26.99 -20.93
N GLN A 192 -4.60 27.02 -20.59
CA GLN A 192 -3.83 28.26 -20.53
C GLN A 192 -3.63 28.89 -21.91
N ALA A 193 -3.39 28.11 -22.95
CA ALA A 193 -3.29 28.59 -24.31
C ALA A 193 -4.64 29.17 -24.83
N ALA A 194 -5.74 28.49 -24.54
CA ALA A 194 -7.08 29.00 -24.88
C ALA A 194 -7.40 30.30 -24.14
N PHE A 195 -7.06 30.41 -22.85
CA PHE A 195 -7.27 31.62 -22.06
C PHE A 195 -6.42 32.80 -22.61
N ARG A 196 -5.16 32.56 -22.96
CA ARG A 196 -4.30 33.59 -23.60
C ARG A 196 -4.85 34.01 -24.97
N GLY A 197 -5.33 33.05 -25.75
CA GLY A 197 -5.97 33.33 -27.06
C GLY A 197 -7.22 34.23 -26.96
N THR A 198 -8.07 33.94 -25.96
CA THR A 198 -9.28 34.80 -25.71
C THR A 198 -8.91 36.19 -25.20
N CYS A 199 -7.91 36.34 -24.33
CA CYS A 199 -7.45 37.66 -23.88
C CYS A 199 -6.84 38.48 -25.02
N SER A 200 -6.17 37.83 -25.98
CA SER A 200 -5.65 38.53 -27.18
C SER A 200 -6.74 38.94 -28.16
N ALA A 201 -7.81 38.14 -28.31
CA ALA A 201 -8.91 38.42 -29.22
C ALA A 201 -9.87 39.50 -28.69
N THR A 202 -9.97 39.70 -27.37
CA THR A 202 -10.86 40.69 -26.74
C THR A 202 -10.25 42.07 -26.55
N GLY A 203 -8.99 42.28 -26.97
CA GLY A 203 -8.37 43.64 -27.04
C GLY A 203 -8.29 44.39 -25.71
N ILE A 204 -8.36 43.71 -24.57
CA ILE A 204 -8.25 44.35 -23.26
C ILE A 204 -6.77 44.70 -23.03
N ARG A 205 -6.41 45.94 -23.43
CA ARG A 205 -5.17 46.58 -23.00
C ARG A 205 -5.25 46.79 -21.48
N HIS A 206 -4.42 46.13 -20.72
CA HIS A 206 -4.21 46.52 -19.34
C HIS A 206 -3.62 47.94 -19.32
N HIS A 207 -4.48 48.93 -19.03
CA HIS A 207 -4.00 50.21 -18.58
C HIS A 207 -3.28 50.03 -17.26
N THR A 208 -1.97 50.10 -17.28
CA THR A 208 -1.15 50.27 -16.08
C THR A 208 -1.57 51.60 -15.43
N ALA A 209 -2.25 51.52 -14.30
CA ALA A 209 -2.53 52.66 -13.45
C ALA A 209 -1.20 53.32 -13.00
N PRO A 210 -1.05 54.68 -13.10
CA PRO A 210 0.18 55.31 -12.65
C PRO A 210 0.34 55.19 -11.14
N GLN A 211 1.51 54.75 -10.69
CA GLN A 211 1.91 54.70 -9.29
C GLN A 211 1.78 56.09 -8.68
N ARG A 212 0.85 56.28 -7.74
CA ARG A 212 0.80 57.48 -6.89
C ARG A 212 1.97 57.39 -5.87
N THR A 213 2.96 58.29 -6.03
CA THR A 213 3.98 58.57 -5.04
C THR A 213 3.33 59.04 -3.73
N PRO A 214 3.78 58.62 -2.56
CA PRO A 214 3.27 59.12 -1.29
C PRO A 214 3.70 60.57 -1.06
N ARG A 215 2.69 61.47 -0.90
CA ARG A 215 2.90 62.84 -0.48
C ARG A 215 3.37 62.86 1.00
N THR A 216 4.61 63.28 1.22
CA THR A 216 5.10 63.64 2.55
C THR A 216 4.27 64.80 3.12
N ARG A 217 3.57 64.55 4.22
CA ARG A 217 2.96 65.64 5.04
C ARG A 217 4.06 66.29 5.88
N HIS A 218 4.36 67.57 5.56
CA HIS A 218 5.01 68.46 6.51
C HIS A 218 4.08 68.79 7.69
N ILE A 219 4.57 68.53 8.89
CA ILE A 219 3.96 69.00 10.12
C ILE A 219 4.68 70.30 10.49
N PRO A 220 3.99 71.46 10.63
CA PRO A 220 4.59 72.66 11.24
C PRO A 220 4.56 72.58 12.76
N ARG A 221 5.52 73.24 13.35
CA ARG A 221 5.79 73.41 14.79
C ARG A 221 4.60 74.05 15.51
#